data_56a2dd16b6cf562a02159046a378d9f0
#
_entry.id   56a2dd16b6cf562a02159046a378d9f0
#
_cell.length_a   1.000
_cell.length_b   1.000
_cell.length_c   1.000
_cell.angle_alpha   90.00
_cell.angle_beta   90.00
_cell.angle_gamma   90.00
#
_symmetry.space_group_name_H-M   'P 1'
#
loop_
_entity.id
_entity.type
_entity.pdbx_description
1 polymer ?
#
loop_
_entity_poly.entity_id
_entity_poly.type
_entity_poly.pdbx_seq_one_letter_code
_entity_poly.pdbx_strand_id
1 'polypeptide(L)'
;MQTEHDPGAAERESIRRHLATPPVIEMDLPGRPLQVTSAWGLFSAKGIDEGTALLLNELVLLPPRDRVLDFGCGYGALGLALAALWPDANVVLLDKDVLAVETAQSNIAQNELANARAVLSPGFRDAPDGPYDLIVANLPAQAGNEALDEILINAWERIAPGGSLVVVAVNGLRRYLRRRLEAIFGDYHKARQGPRHTIAQAIRAADTTASEAKATESVD
;
A
#
# COMPACT_ATOMS: atom_id res chain seq x y z
N MET A 1 45.92 19.88 -32.50
CA MET A 1 45.24 19.33 -31.33
C MET A 1 43.99 18.62 -31.84
N GLN A 2 44.09 17.29 -32.06
CA GLN A 2 42.95 16.50 -32.50
C GLN A 2 42.05 16.30 -31.29
N THR A 3 40.80 16.76 -31.39
CA THR A 3 39.76 16.40 -30.42
C THR A 3 39.50 14.91 -30.58
N GLU A 4 39.94 14.11 -29.60
CA GLU A 4 39.61 12.69 -29.52
C GLU A 4 38.10 12.54 -29.58
N HIS A 5 37.63 11.96 -30.66
CA HIS A 5 36.21 11.66 -30.83
C HIS A 5 35.88 10.47 -29.91
N ASP A 6 35.20 10.77 -28.76
CA ASP A 6 34.70 9.73 -27.85
C ASP A 6 33.40 9.17 -28.40
N PRO A 7 33.40 7.94 -28.98
CA PRO A 7 32.24 7.38 -29.64
C PRO A 7 31.07 7.04 -28.69
N GLY A 8 31.33 7.03 -27.37
CA GLY A 8 30.32 6.73 -26.36
C GLY A 8 29.72 7.97 -25.67
N ALA A 9 30.22 9.18 -25.97
CA ALA A 9 29.80 10.39 -25.25
C ALA A 9 28.31 10.71 -25.44
N ALA A 10 27.83 10.61 -26.68
CA ALA A 10 26.40 10.88 -27.01
C ALA A 10 25.46 9.87 -26.34
N GLU A 11 25.85 8.59 -26.31
CA GLU A 11 25.08 7.53 -25.68
C GLU A 11 25.01 7.73 -24.15
N ARG A 12 26.17 8.01 -23.50
CA ARG A 12 26.18 8.31 -22.07
C ARG A 12 25.34 9.53 -21.71
N GLU A 13 25.35 10.56 -22.51
CA GLU A 13 24.53 11.75 -22.30
C GLU A 13 23.04 11.48 -22.50
N SER A 14 22.68 10.63 -23.47
CA SER A 14 21.31 10.17 -23.67
C SER A 14 20.80 9.38 -22.45
N ILE A 15 21.63 8.46 -21.95
CA ILE A 15 21.31 7.67 -20.73
C ILE A 15 21.17 8.60 -19.52
N ARG A 16 22.08 9.56 -19.32
CA ARG A 16 21.99 10.53 -18.22
C ARG A 16 20.71 11.34 -18.26
N ARG A 17 20.31 11.85 -19.42
CA ARG A 17 19.06 12.60 -19.58
C ARG A 17 17.84 11.73 -19.28
N HIS A 18 17.83 10.48 -19.75
CA HIS A 18 16.77 9.52 -19.43
C HIS A 18 16.66 9.28 -17.91
N LEU A 19 17.79 9.06 -17.25
CA LEU A 19 17.83 8.83 -15.80
C LEU A 19 17.49 10.08 -14.98
N ALA A 20 17.78 11.28 -15.51
CA ALA A 20 17.43 12.55 -14.86
C ALA A 20 15.94 12.89 -14.95
N THR A 21 15.19 12.21 -15.82
CA THR A 21 13.75 12.44 -15.98
C THR A 21 12.96 11.32 -15.29
N PRO A 22 12.37 11.60 -14.11
CA PRO A 22 11.57 10.60 -13.42
C PRO A 22 10.31 10.28 -14.22
N PRO A 23 9.85 9.02 -14.19
CA PRO A 23 8.58 8.64 -14.81
C PRO A 23 7.39 9.32 -14.13
N VAL A 24 6.45 9.82 -14.93
CA VAL A 24 5.18 10.38 -14.48
C VAL A 24 4.07 9.41 -14.85
N ILE A 25 3.21 9.10 -13.89
CA ILE A 25 2.11 8.15 -13.99
C ILE A 25 0.81 8.90 -13.73
N GLU A 26 -0.12 8.83 -14.66
CA GLU A 26 -1.47 9.33 -14.45
C GLU A 26 -2.35 8.23 -13.87
N MET A 27 -3.04 8.53 -12.78
CA MET A 27 -4.00 7.65 -12.13
C MET A 27 -5.40 8.23 -12.29
N ASP A 28 -6.22 7.54 -13.07
CA ASP A 28 -7.62 7.93 -13.27
C ASP A 28 -8.47 7.37 -12.14
N LEU A 29 -8.79 8.23 -11.16
CA LEU A 29 -9.67 7.89 -10.04
C LEU A 29 -11.03 8.58 -10.21
N PRO A 30 -12.12 7.97 -9.74
CA PRO A 30 -13.44 8.59 -9.78
C PRO A 30 -13.44 9.98 -9.14
N GLY A 31 -13.73 11.00 -9.95
CA GLY A 31 -13.87 12.39 -9.51
C GLY A 31 -12.56 13.15 -9.22
N ARG A 32 -11.40 12.50 -9.17
CA ARG A 32 -10.12 13.15 -8.88
C ARG A 32 -8.93 12.42 -9.52
N PRO A 33 -8.54 12.76 -10.74
CA PRO A 33 -7.31 12.21 -11.32
C PRO A 33 -6.09 12.67 -10.50
N LEU A 34 -5.10 11.79 -10.34
CA LEU A 34 -3.83 12.08 -9.70
C LEU A 34 -2.69 11.97 -10.71
N GLN A 35 -1.71 12.84 -10.54
CA GLN A 35 -0.44 12.73 -11.24
C GLN A 35 0.64 12.30 -10.24
N VAL A 36 1.25 11.16 -10.47
CA VAL A 36 2.20 10.54 -9.56
C VAL A 36 3.56 10.43 -10.23
N THR A 37 4.56 11.02 -9.64
CA THR A 37 5.96 10.89 -10.08
C THR A 37 6.55 9.65 -9.42
N SER A 38 7.22 8.80 -10.20
CA SER A 38 7.98 7.66 -9.69
C SER A 38 9.48 7.99 -9.66
N ALA A 39 10.31 7.06 -9.22
CA ALA A 39 11.76 7.21 -9.26
C ALA A 39 12.41 5.93 -9.81
N TRP A 40 13.50 6.09 -10.57
CA TRP A 40 14.29 4.95 -11.02
C TRP A 40 14.89 4.23 -9.81
N GLY A 41 14.70 2.92 -9.75
CA GLY A 41 15.10 2.07 -8.62
C GLY A 41 13.93 1.60 -7.77
N LEU A 42 12.78 2.27 -7.80
CA LEU A 42 11.59 1.79 -7.15
C LEU A 42 10.90 0.65 -7.92
N PHE A 43 10.16 -0.16 -7.20
CA PHE A 43 9.33 -1.20 -7.81
C PHE A 43 8.32 -0.57 -8.78
N SER A 44 8.21 -1.16 -9.97
CA SER A 44 7.31 -0.70 -11.04
C SER A 44 7.44 0.78 -11.41
N ALA A 45 8.68 1.29 -11.48
CA ALA A 45 8.97 2.71 -11.72
C ALA A 45 8.29 3.32 -12.96
N LYS A 46 7.98 2.53 -13.98
CA LYS A 46 7.42 3.02 -15.27
C LYS A 46 5.89 3.08 -15.32
N GLY A 47 5.21 2.61 -14.29
CA GLY A 47 3.74 2.56 -14.27
C GLY A 47 3.20 1.74 -13.12
N ILE A 48 1.89 1.73 -12.95
CA ILE A 48 1.22 0.91 -11.94
C ILE A 48 1.30 -0.56 -12.37
N ASP A 49 1.83 -1.42 -11.51
CA ASP A 49 1.87 -2.86 -11.78
C ASP A 49 0.47 -3.49 -11.74
N GLU A 50 0.35 -4.69 -12.35
CA GLU A 50 -0.93 -5.39 -12.46
C GLU A 50 -1.56 -5.71 -11.09
N GLY A 51 -0.75 -6.04 -10.08
CA GLY A 51 -1.22 -6.32 -8.73
C GLY A 51 -1.80 -5.07 -8.06
N THR A 52 -1.06 -3.97 -8.10
CA THR A 52 -1.50 -2.67 -7.59
C THR A 52 -2.76 -2.19 -8.31
N ALA A 53 -2.81 -2.29 -9.65
CA ALA A 53 -3.99 -1.91 -10.43
C ALA A 53 -5.22 -2.76 -10.06
N LEU A 54 -5.03 -4.07 -9.88
CA LEU A 54 -6.10 -4.98 -9.45
C LEU A 54 -6.61 -4.60 -8.05
N LEU A 55 -5.70 -4.27 -7.12
CA LEU A 55 -6.04 -3.87 -5.76
C LEU A 55 -6.76 -2.52 -5.73
N LEU A 56 -6.30 -1.52 -6.49
CA LEU A 56 -6.97 -0.22 -6.63
C LEU A 56 -8.43 -0.38 -7.08
N ASN A 57 -8.68 -1.21 -8.09
CA ASN A 57 -10.03 -1.49 -8.56
C ASN A 57 -10.95 -2.13 -7.50
N GLU A 58 -10.39 -2.82 -6.52
CA GLU A 58 -11.14 -3.37 -5.40
C GLU A 58 -11.36 -2.33 -4.30
N LEU A 59 -10.33 -1.54 -4.00
CA LEU A 59 -10.35 -0.53 -2.94
C LEU A 59 -11.35 0.60 -3.22
N VAL A 60 -11.53 1.01 -4.48
CA VAL A 60 -12.52 2.04 -4.87
C VAL A 60 -13.96 1.61 -4.60
N LEU A 61 -14.23 0.32 -4.41
CA LEU A 61 -15.55 -0.22 -4.08
C LEU A 61 -15.80 -0.30 -2.57
N LEU A 62 -14.77 -0.11 -1.74
CA LEU A 62 -14.91 -0.16 -0.30
C LEU A 62 -15.53 1.14 0.24
N PRO A 63 -16.30 1.07 1.33
CA PRO A 63 -16.73 2.26 2.04
C PRO A 63 -15.52 2.98 2.66
N PRO A 64 -15.58 4.32 2.81
CA PRO A 64 -14.55 5.11 3.48
C PRO A 64 -14.16 4.55 4.85
N ARG A 65 -12.89 4.78 5.23
CA ARG A 65 -12.29 4.39 6.50
C ARG A 65 -11.59 5.60 7.11
N ASP A 66 -11.57 5.69 8.43
CA ASP A 66 -11.01 6.86 9.10
C ASP A 66 -9.48 6.79 9.21
N ARG A 67 -8.93 5.60 9.50
CA ARG A 67 -7.49 5.38 9.70
C ARG A 67 -6.98 4.28 8.81
N VAL A 68 -6.13 4.66 7.86
CA VAL A 68 -5.63 3.77 6.81
C VAL A 68 -4.12 3.72 6.81
N LEU A 69 -3.56 2.54 6.59
CA LEU A 69 -2.13 2.35 6.40
C LEU A 69 -1.86 1.59 5.10
N ASP A 70 -1.01 2.17 4.25
CA ASP A 70 -0.44 1.55 3.05
C ASP A 70 0.95 1.02 3.39
N PHE A 71 1.10 -0.28 3.51
CA PHE A 71 2.34 -0.95 3.88
C PHE A 71 3.18 -1.33 2.66
N GLY A 72 4.42 -0.86 2.61
CA GLY A 72 5.29 -1.00 1.45
C GLY A 72 4.83 -0.11 0.30
N CYS A 73 4.60 1.16 0.60
CA CYS A 73 3.88 2.08 -0.28
C CYS A 73 4.60 2.40 -1.60
N GLY A 74 5.92 2.19 -1.71
CA GLY A 74 6.70 2.62 -2.86
C GLY A 74 6.54 4.11 -3.13
N TYR A 75 6.24 4.50 -4.36
CA TYR A 75 5.94 5.89 -4.72
C TYR A 75 4.54 6.36 -4.28
N GLY A 76 3.76 5.52 -3.60
CA GLY A 76 2.52 5.88 -2.92
C GLY A 76 1.22 5.57 -3.67
N ALA A 77 1.21 4.75 -4.72
CA ALA A 77 0.04 4.55 -5.57
C ALA A 77 -1.25 4.21 -4.82
N LEU A 78 -1.21 3.28 -3.85
CA LEU A 78 -2.39 2.87 -3.07
C LEU A 78 -2.80 3.95 -2.07
N GLY A 79 -1.84 4.41 -1.25
CA GLY A 79 -2.12 5.40 -0.20
C GLY A 79 -2.60 6.73 -0.74
N LEU A 80 -2.02 7.23 -1.83
CA LEU A 80 -2.46 8.46 -2.50
C LEU A 80 -3.88 8.32 -3.05
N ALA A 81 -4.20 7.17 -3.67
CA ALA A 81 -5.54 6.91 -4.16
C ALA A 81 -6.57 6.92 -3.03
N LEU A 82 -6.27 6.24 -1.91
CA LEU A 82 -7.16 6.20 -0.75
C LEU A 82 -7.33 7.58 -0.11
N ALA A 83 -6.24 8.37 0.00
CA ALA A 83 -6.31 9.73 0.50
C ALA A 83 -7.17 10.65 -0.37
N ALA A 84 -7.10 10.49 -1.70
CA ALA A 84 -7.91 11.26 -2.64
C ALA A 84 -9.39 10.86 -2.61
N LEU A 85 -9.68 9.56 -2.50
CA LEU A 85 -11.04 9.02 -2.46
C LEU A 85 -11.75 9.28 -1.13
N TRP A 86 -10.99 9.35 -0.03
CA TRP A 86 -11.50 9.51 1.34
C TRP A 86 -10.87 10.73 2.02
N PRO A 87 -11.32 11.95 1.70
CA PRO A 87 -10.68 13.19 2.18
C PRO A 87 -10.66 13.33 3.70
N ASP A 88 -11.59 12.70 4.42
CA ASP A 88 -11.67 12.74 5.88
C ASP A 88 -10.80 11.66 6.55
N ALA A 89 -10.24 10.73 5.78
CA ALA A 89 -9.37 9.67 6.30
C ALA A 89 -7.99 10.21 6.71
N ASN A 90 -7.36 9.58 7.69
CA ASN A 90 -5.93 9.77 7.98
C ASN A 90 -5.15 8.61 7.35
N VAL A 91 -4.40 8.89 6.28
CA VAL A 91 -3.69 7.89 5.50
C VAL A 91 -2.19 7.95 5.78
N VAL A 92 -1.63 6.84 6.28
CA VAL A 92 -0.21 6.67 6.51
C VAL A 92 0.37 5.77 5.41
N LEU A 93 1.39 6.27 4.72
CA LEU A 93 2.15 5.53 3.72
C LEU A 93 3.48 5.09 4.35
N LEU A 94 3.72 3.79 4.45
CA LEU A 94 4.86 3.24 5.18
C LEU A 94 5.79 2.49 4.23
N ASP A 95 7.07 2.82 4.23
CA ASP A 95 8.08 2.07 3.49
C ASP A 95 9.43 2.06 4.24
N LYS A 96 10.25 1.05 3.96
CA LYS A 96 11.62 0.93 4.48
C LYS A 96 12.67 1.63 3.62
N ASP A 97 12.32 1.98 2.39
CA ASP A 97 13.20 2.62 1.42
C ASP A 97 13.05 4.14 1.51
N VAL A 98 14.16 4.82 1.78
CA VAL A 98 14.20 6.30 1.85
C VAL A 98 13.70 6.93 0.56
N LEU A 99 14.12 6.39 -0.61
CA LEU A 99 13.71 6.91 -1.91
C LEU A 99 12.19 6.77 -2.12
N ALA A 100 11.60 5.67 -1.66
CA ALA A 100 10.16 5.46 -1.69
C ALA A 100 9.42 6.50 -0.86
N VAL A 101 9.84 6.71 0.38
CA VAL A 101 9.23 7.68 1.30
C VAL A 101 9.34 9.11 0.79
N GLU A 102 10.53 9.54 0.33
CA GLU A 102 10.72 10.87 -0.24
C GLU A 102 9.87 11.09 -1.49
N THR A 103 9.79 10.08 -2.36
CA THR A 103 8.95 10.12 -3.57
C THR A 103 7.46 10.19 -3.20
N ALA A 104 6.99 9.35 -2.28
CA ALA A 104 5.61 9.37 -1.80
C ALA A 104 5.25 10.70 -1.14
N GLN A 105 6.16 11.28 -0.32
CA GLN A 105 5.95 12.58 0.31
C GLN A 105 5.86 13.72 -0.72
N SER A 106 6.69 13.67 -1.76
CA SER A 106 6.62 14.63 -2.88
C SER A 106 5.28 14.52 -3.62
N ASN A 107 4.81 13.30 -3.88
CA ASN A 107 3.53 13.05 -4.52
C ASN A 107 2.33 13.49 -3.68
N ILE A 108 2.39 13.32 -2.36
CA ILE A 108 1.38 13.87 -1.42
C ILE A 108 1.27 15.37 -1.58
N ALA A 109 2.41 16.07 -1.57
CA ALA A 109 2.45 17.54 -1.74
C ALA A 109 1.97 17.98 -3.12
N GLN A 110 2.42 17.30 -4.19
CA GLN A 110 2.04 17.59 -5.58
C GLN A 110 0.53 17.48 -5.82
N ASN A 111 -0.12 16.52 -5.16
CA ASN A 111 -1.56 16.28 -5.29
C ASN A 111 -2.40 16.94 -4.18
N GLU A 112 -1.78 17.78 -3.33
CA GLU A 112 -2.47 18.53 -2.27
C GLU A 112 -3.29 17.62 -1.32
N LEU A 113 -2.72 16.48 -0.94
CA LEU A 113 -3.37 15.50 -0.06
C LEU A 113 -3.00 15.76 1.41
N ALA A 114 -3.64 16.76 2.03
CA ALA A 114 -3.35 17.17 3.40
C ALA A 114 -3.64 16.08 4.45
N ASN A 115 -4.41 15.06 4.09
CA ASN A 115 -4.82 13.93 4.93
C ASN A 115 -3.89 12.71 4.83
N ALA A 116 -2.74 12.83 4.12
CA ALA A 116 -1.77 11.76 3.94
C ALA A 116 -0.38 12.16 4.43
N ARG A 117 0.41 11.17 4.87
CA ARG A 117 1.84 11.34 5.19
C ARG A 117 2.62 10.07 4.91
N ALA A 118 3.86 10.21 4.43
CA ALA A 118 4.77 9.09 4.25
C ALA A 118 5.73 8.99 5.46
N VAL A 119 6.05 7.76 5.88
CA VAL A 119 6.88 7.46 7.06
C VAL A 119 7.89 6.38 6.71
N LEU A 120 9.16 6.66 7.02
CA LEU A 120 10.24 5.68 6.89
C LEU A 120 10.18 4.70 8.07
N SER A 121 10.04 3.40 7.78
CA SER A 121 9.99 2.37 8.82
C SER A 121 10.46 1.03 8.30
N PRO A 122 11.43 0.39 8.97
CA PRO A 122 11.71 -1.03 8.75
C PRO A 122 10.54 -1.87 9.28
N GLY A 123 9.74 -2.42 8.37
CA GLY A 123 8.49 -3.08 8.73
C GLY A 123 7.51 -2.10 9.39
N PHE A 124 6.91 -2.50 10.50
CA PHE A 124 5.94 -1.67 11.25
C PHE A 124 6.56 -0.95 12.47
N ARG A 125 7.89 -1.02 12.67
CA ARG A 125 8.54 -0.56 13.90
C ARG A 125 8.27 0.90 14.23
N ASP A 126 8.38 1.76 13.23
CA ASP A 126 8.23 3.21 13.38
C ASP A 126 6.89 3.69 12.81
N ALA A 127 5.95 2.75 12.56
CA ALA A 127 4.59 3.08 12.17
C ALA A 127 3.92 3.90 13.29
N PRO A 128 3.20 4.98 12.95
CA PRO A 128 2.40 5.69 13.95
C PRO A 128 1.42 4.76 14.65
N ASP A 129 1.12 5.07 15.91
CA ASP A 129 0.23 4.24 16.72
C ASP A 129 -1.13 4.05 16.05
N GLY A 130 -1.56 2.78 16.04
CA GLY A 130 -2.89 2.37 15.59
C GLY A 130 -3.98 2.73 16.62
N PRO A 131 -5.11 2.05 16.58
CA PRO A 131 -5.44 1.03 15.58
C PRO A 131 -5.83 1.62 14.23
N TYR A 132 -5.69 0.81 13.16
CA TYR A 132 -6.10 1.14 11.80
C TYR A 132 -7.39 0.41 11.42
N ASP A 133 -8.28 1.08 10.72
CA ASP A 133 -9.52 0.47 10.21
C ASP A 133 -9.26 -0.34 8.93
N LEU A 134 -8.21 0.04 8.21
CA LEU A 134 -7.76 -0.63 7.00
C LEU A 134 -6.24 -0.60 6.91
N ILE A 135 -5.64 -1.76 6.66
CA ILE A 135 -4.27 -1.89 6.20
C ILE A 135 -4.29 -2.50 4.80
N VAL A 136 -3.59 -1.85 3.87
CA VAL A 136 -3.43 -2.36 2.49
C VAL A 136 -1.97 -2.66 2.21
N ALA A 137 -1.69 -3.65 1.36
CA ALA A 137 -0.33 -3.94 0.92
C ALA A 137 -0.31 -4.67 -0.44
N ASN A 138 0.66 -4.30 -1.28
CA ASN A 138 1.09 -5.15 -2.38
C ASN A 138 2.27 -6.01 -1.88
N LEU A 139 2.01 -7.27 -1.54
CA LEU A 139 2.99 -8.13 -0.89
C LEU A 139 4.12 -8.54 -1.85
N PRO A 140 5.40 -8.44 -1.43
CA PRO A 140 6.52 -8.77 -2.28
C PRO A 140 6.56 -10.27 -2.59
N ALA A 141 6.53 -10.62 -3.89
CA ALA A 141 6.49 -12.00 -4.36
C ALA A 141 7.72 -12.84 -3.94
N GLN A 142 8.84 -12.19 -3.66
CA GLN A 142 10.12 -12.82 -3.30
C GLN A 142 10.43 -12.75 -1.81
N ALA A 143 9.54 -12.21 -0.97
CA ALA A 143 9.69 -12.32 0.46
C ALA A 143 9.57 -13.78 0.90
N GLY A 144 10.48 -14.25 1.75
CA GLY A 144 10.35 -15.56 2.38
C GLY A 144 9.08 -15.64 3.25
N ASN A 145 8.68 -16.85 3.60
CA ASN A 145 7.49 -17.08 4.42
C ASN A 145 7.58 -16.38 5.78
N GLU A 146 8.76 -16.33 6.39
CA GLU A 146 9.00 -15.69 7.68
C GLU A 146 8.71 -14.18 7.63
N ALA A 147 9.18 -13.51 6.57
CA ALA A 147 8.94 -12.09 6.39
C ALA A 147 7.45 -11.79 6.10
N LEU A 148 6.77 -12.66 5.34
CA LEU A 148 5.33 -12.54 5.12
C LEU A 148 4.55 -12.78 6.42
N ASP A 149 4.94 -13.76 7.23
CA ASP A 149 4.33 -14.02 8.54
C ASP A 149 4.48 -12.82 9.48
N GLU A 150 5.67 -12.22 9.52
CA GLU A 150 5.93 -11.01 10.31
C GLU A 150 5.01 -9.85 9.87
N ILE A 151 4.86 -9.64 8.55
CA ILE A 151 3.94 -8.62 8.03
C ILE A 151 2.50 -8.89 8.47
N LEU A 152 2.01 -10.12 8.32
CA LEU A 152 0.62 -10.47 8.64
C LEU A 152 0.32 -10.37 10.14
N ILE A 153 1.24 -10.80 11.01
CA ILE A 153 1.11 -10.71 12.47
C ILE A 153 1.10 -9.25 12.91
N ASN A 154 2.08 -8.46 12.45
CA ASN A 154 2.15 -7.03 12.80
C ASN A 154 0.93 -6.24 12.28
N ALA A 155 0.40 -6.61 11.11
CA ALA A 155 -0.84 -6.01 10.61
C ALA A 155 -2.03 -6.34 11.52
N TRP A 156 -2.18 -7.60 11.94
CA TRP A 156 -3.23 -8.01 12.87
C TRP A 156 -3.18 -7.25 14.20
N GLU A 157 -1.98 -7.07 14.77
CA GLU A 157 -1.79 -6.33 16.02
C GLU A 157 -2.23 -4.87 15.94
N ARG A 158 -2.14 -4.27 14.74
CA ARG A 158 -2.41 -2.84 14.50
C ARG A 158 -3.78 -2.55 13.89
N ILE A 159 -4.51 -3.55 13.43
CA ILE A 159 -5.87 -3.38 12.92
C ILE A 159 -6.84 -3.28 14.10
N ALA A 160 -7.79 -2.33 14.03
CA ALA A 160 -8.88 -2.19 14.97
C ALA A 160 -9.78 -3.44 14.98
N PRO A 161 -10.44 -3.78 16.11
CA PRO A 161 -11.56 -4.72 16.09
C PRO A 161 -12.60 -4.29 15.05
N GLY A 162 -12.99 -5.20 14.13
CA GLY A 162 -13.83 -4.90 12.98
C GLY A 162 -13.13 -4.29 11.77
N GLY A 163 -11.86 -3.91 11.91
CA GLY A 163 -11.02 -3.44 10.81
C GLY A 163 -10.53 -4.59 9.92
N SER A 164 -9.93 -4.26 8.79
CA SER A 164 -9.54 -5.24 7.78
C SER A 164 -8.13 -5.05 7.23
N LEU A 165 -7.52 -6.18 6.87
CA LEU A 165 -6.34 -6.27 6.03
C LEU A 165 -6.76 -6.63 4.61
N VAL A 166 -6.31 -5.86 3.62
CA VAL A 166 -6.55 -6.16 2.19
C VAL A 166 -5.21 -6.18 1.48
N VAL A 167 -4.84 -7.35 0.95
CA VAL A 167 -3.53 -7.52 0.31
C VAL A 167 -3.68 -8.09 -1.09
N VAL A 168 -2.77 -7.67 -1.97
CA VAL A 168 -2.58 -8.33 -3.26
C VAL A 168 -1.25 -9.09 -3.26
N ALA A 169 -1.24 -10.27 -3.87
CA ALA A 169 -0.05 -11.07 -4.06
C ALA A 169 -0.15 -11.90 -5.34
N VAL A 170 0.99 -12.41 -5.81
CA VAL A 170 1.02 -13.36 -6.94
C VAL A 170 0.23 -14.63 -6.62
N ASN A 171 -0.41 -15.22 -7.62
CA ASN A 171 -1.25 -16.42 -7.46
C ASN A 171 -0.54 -17.61 -6.80
N GLY A 172 0.80 -17.68 -6.90
CA GLY A 172 1.61 -18.70 -6.22
C GLY A 172 1.49 -18.65 -4.69
N LEU A 173 1.26 -17.46 -4.11
CA LEU A 173 1.10 -17.27 -2.66
C LEU A 173 -0.33 -17.49 -2.15
N ARG A 174 -1.32 -17.71 -3.03
CA ARG A 174 -2.74 -17.79 -2.65
C ARG A 174 -3.02 -18.82 -1.53
N ARG A 175 -2.46 -20.04 -1.65
CA ARG A 175 -2.68 -21.10 -0.64
C ARG A 175 -2.01 -20.77 0.68
N TYR A 176 -0.84 -20.16 0.61
CA TYR A 176 -0.11 -19.68 1.79
C TYR A 176 -0.92 -18.59 2.51
N LEU A 177 -1.34 -17.54 1.80
CA LEU A 177 -2.13 -16.44 2.37
C LEU A 177 -3.42 -16.94 3.01
N ARG A 178 -4.17 -17.80 2.33
CA ARG A 178 -5.39 -18.38 2.90
C ARG A 178 -5.10 -19.04 4.25
N ARG A 179 -4.15 -19.95 4.33
CA ARG A 179 -3.79 -20.68 5.54
C ARG A 179 -3.32 -19.74 6.67
N ARG A 180 -2.53 -18.70 6.32
CA ARG A 180 -1.99 -17.77 7.32
C ARG A 180 -3.03 -16.78 7.82
N LEU A 181 -3.87 -16.25 6.95
CA LEU A 181 -4.95 -15.35 7.35
C LEU A 181 -5.99 -16.09 8.20
N GLU A 182 -6.39 -17.30 7.81
CA GLU A 182 -7.25 -18.15 8.66
C GLU A 182 -6.62 -18.41 10.04
N ALA A 183 -5.31 -18.63 10.12
CA ALA A 183 -4.62 -18.88 11.39
C ALA A 183 -4.44 -17.64 12.27
N ILE A 184 -4.18 -16.47 11.69
CA ILE A 184 -3.86 -15.23 12.41
C ILE A 184 -5.12 -14.42 12.72
N PHE A 185 -6.02 -14.26 11.74
CA PHE A 185 -7.24 -13.46 11.86
C PHE A 185 -8.46 -14.28 12.25
N GLY A 186 -8.43 -15.59 12.07
CA GLY A 186 -9.62 -16.45 12.13
C GLY A 186 -10.55 -16.25 10.92
N ASP A 187 -10.12 -15.50 9.92
CA ASP A 187 -10.91 -15.09 8.76
C ASP A 187 -10.08 -15.07 7.47
N TYR A 188 -10.73 -15.34 6.37
CA TYR A 188 -10.16 -15.21 5.03
C TYR A 188 -11.26 -15.06 3.98
N HIS A 189 -11.19 -13.99 3.21
CA HIS A 189 -12.00 -13.79 2.02
C HIS A 189 -11.11 -13.58 0.79
N LYS A 190 -11.41 -14.31 -0.31
CA LYS A 190 -10.81 -14.05 -1.61
C LYS A 190 -11.64 -13.00 -2.32
N ALA A 191 -11.26 -11.72 -2.22
CA ALA A 191 -12.02 -10.62 -2.81
C ALA A 191 -12.01 -10.67 -4.34
N ARG A 192 -10.83 -10.89 -4.94
CA ARG A 192 -10.69 -10.97 -6.40
C ARG A 192 -9.52 -11.86 -6.83
N GLN A 193 -9.59 -12.38 -8.03
CA GLN A 193 -8.47 -13.08 -8.66
C GLN A 193 -8.32 -12.63 -10.11
N GLY A 194 -7.13 -12.14 -10.45
CA GLY A 194 -6.69 -11.86 -11.81
C GLY A 194 -5.85 -13.01 -12.39
N PRO A 195 -5.33 -12.85 -13.61
CA PRO A 195 -4.49 -13.86 -14.27
C PRO A 195 -3.25 -14.23 -13.47
N ARG A 196 -2.57 -13.27 -12.87
CA ARG A 196 -1.31 -13.44 -12.12
C ARG A 196 -1.39 -13.13 -10.64
N HIS A 197 -2.41 -12.39 -10.19
CA HIS A 197 -2.56 -11.89 -8.84
C HIS A 197 -3.88 -12.27 -8.20
N THR A 198 -3.87 -12.38 -6.88
CA THR A 198 -5.06 -12.62 -6.04
C THR A 198 -5.13 -11.53 -4.99
N ILE A 199 -6.32 -10.98 -4.74
CA ILE A 199 -6.61 -10.13 -3.59
C ILE A 199 -7.22 -10.99 -2.50
N ALA A 200 -6.60 -10.94 -1.33
CA ALA A 200 -7.06 -11.56 -0.10
C ALA A 200 -7.43 -10.48 0.91
N GLN A 201 -8.53 -10.70 1.61
CA GLN A 201 -9.00 -9.86 2.71
C GLN A 201 -9.15 -10.72 3.96
N ALA A 202 -8.86 -10.15 5.12
CA ALA A 202 -9.20 -10.73 6.42
C ALA A 202 -9.67 -9.61 7.36
N ILE A 203 -10.69 -9.89 8.16
CA ILE A 203 -11.27 -8.96 9.13
C ILE A 203 -10.84 -9.41 10.53
N ARG A 204 -10.34 -8.48 11.35
CA ARG A 204 -10.13 -8.73 12.77
C ARG A 204 -11.49 -8.76 13.47
N ALA A 205 -11.80 -9.85 14.16
CA ALA A 205 -13.05 -9.99 14.91
C ALA A 205 -13.28 -8.78 15.83
N ALA A 206 -14.52 -8.32 15.94
CA ALA A 206 -14.90 -7.30 16.93
C ALA A 206 -14.79 -7.89 18.35
N ASP A 207 -14.36 -7.06 19.32
CA ASP A 207 -14.32 -7.51 20.72
C ASP A 207 -15.76 -7.73 21.23
N THR A 208 -16.09 -8.95 21.56
CA THR A 208 -17.46 -9.38 21.96
C THR A 208 -17.89 -8.76 23.30
N THR A 209 -16.96 -8.14 24.06
CA THR A 209 -17.22 -7.62 25.41
C THR A 209 -17.96 -6.27 25.49
N ALA A 210 -18.06 -5.52 24.40
CA ALA A 210 -18.71 -4.21 24.38
C ALA A 210 -20.23 -4.25 24.19
N SER A 211 -20.81 -5.37 23.73
CA SER A 211 -22.24 -5.51 23.47
C SER A 211 -23.06 -5.97 24.67
N GLU A 212 -22.44 -6.71 25.60
CA GLU A 212 -23.15 -7.22 26.78
C GLU A 212 -23.28 -6.17 27.91
N ALA A 213 -22.35 -5.19 27.98
CA ALA A 213 -22.41 -4.14 28.99
C ALA A 213 -23.54 -3.12 28.74
N LYS A 214 -23.98 -2.91 27.49
CA LYS A 214 -25.12 -2.01 27.18
C LYS A 214 -26.48 -2.64 27.33
N ALA A 215 -26.58 -3.96 27.39
CA ALA A 215 -27.86 -4.66 27.56
C ALA A 215 -28.28 -4.78 29.04
N THR A 216 -27.35 -4.63 29.97
CA THR A 216 -27.63 -4.72 31.42
C THR A 216 -27.95 -3.39 32.10
N GLU A 217 -27.69 -2.24 31.44
CA GLU A 217 -28.02 -0.91 32.02
C GLU A 217 -29.42 -0.37 31.63
N SER A 218 -30.21 -1.12 30.86
CA SER A 218 -31.57 -0.67 30.46
C SER A 218 -32.73 -1.44 31.16
N VAL A 219 -32.45 -2.12 32.27
CA VAL A 219 -33.47 -2.80 33.09
C VAL A 219 -33.24 -2.40 34.57
N ASP A 220 -33.57 -1.18 34.90
CA ASP A 220 -34.00 -0.73 36.24
C ASP A 220 -34.91 0.49 36.10
#